data_df976535be7a33f61384bcbae7f99f57
#
_entry.id   df976535be7a33f61384bcbae7f99f57
#
_cell.length_a   1.000
_cell.length_b   1.000
_cell.length_c   1.000
_cell.angle_alpha   90.00
_cell.angle_beta   90.00
_cell.angle_gamma   90.00
#
_symmetry.space_group_name_H-M   'P 1'
#
loop_
_entity.id
_entity.type
_entity.pdbx_description
1 polymer ?
#
loop_
_entity_poly.entity_id
_entity_poly.type
_entity_poly.pdbx_seq_one_letter_code
_entity_poly.pdbx_strand_id
1 'polypeptide(L)'
;VYDGVHTNNVISNQVYRFLQLIVPEGEIISEAEGEKFHTSTPAPLTGLKTKNSTFDPTIVIISCGTNDSSNGKPIGDPSELDKPYQEADRKTLYGAINWAVSIIRKYSPDTEIVLLTPIQRSSHSQKLPMFVDAILLAGEKLNCPAINMYEESGITEAVEAKEHKYLYDGLHPNALGQQLMGEVVIKHLTELYENKQ
;
A
#
# COMPACT_ATOMS: atom_id res chain seq x y z
N VAL A 1 6.89 10.28 15.43
CA VAL A 1 7.60 11.23 14.59
C VAL A 1 8.52 10.42 13.71
N TYR A 2 8.28 10.47 12.45
CA TYR A 2 8.97 9.72 11.42
C TYR A 2 10.17 10.51 10.93
N ASP A 3 11.35 9.92 10.93
CA ASP A 3 12.41 10.37 10.05
C ASP A 3 12.02 9.89 8.64
N GLY A 4 11.86 10.76 7.68
CA GLY A 4 11.31 10.46 6.35
C GLY A 4 12.04 9.37 5.53
N VAL A 5 13.11 8.79 6.06
CA VAL A 5 13.98 7.82 5.37
C VAL A 5 13.33 6.43 5.24
N HIS A 6 12.31 6.12 6.05
CA HIS A 6 11.74 4.77 6.12
C HIS A 6 10.23 4.72 5.83
N THR A 7 9.64 5.77 5.28
CA THR A 7 8.19 5.90 5.14
C THR A 7 7.56 4.72 4.37
N ASN A 8 8.14 4.31 3.27
CA ASN A 8 7.57 3.23 2.46
C ASN A 8 7.74 1.85 3.13
N ASN A 9 8.88 1.60 3.75
CA ASN A 9 9.09 0.38 4.52
C ASN A 9 8.16 0.31 5.72
N VAL A 10 7.81 1.45 6.28
CA VAL A 10 6.93 1.52 7.45
C VAL A 10 5.48 1.28 7.12
N ILE A 11 4.95 1.82 6.03
CA ILE A 11 3.57 1.57 5.63
C ILE A 11 3.39 0.09 5.33
N SER A 12 4.28 -0.52 4.57
CA SER A 12 4.26 -1.96 4.29
C SER A 12 4.42 -2.80 5.55
N ASN A 13 5.32 -2.38 6.46
CA ASN A 13 5.51 -3.03 7.74
C ASN A 13 4.32 -2.85 8.67
N GLN A 14 3.64 -1.71 8.63
CA GLN A 14 2.42 -1.49 9.40
C GLN A 14 1.26 -2.32 8.89
N VAL A 15 1.09 -2.46 7.58
CA VAL A 15 0.09 -3.38 6.99
C VAL A 15 0.37 -4.81 7.41
N TYR A 16 1.60 -5.27 7.32
CA TYR A 16 1.99 -6.60 7.77
C TYR A 16 1.77 -6.80 9.28
N ARG A 17 2.14 -5.83 10.09
CA ARG A 17 1.86 -5.83 11.54
C ARG A 17 0.37 -5.86 11.83
N PHE A 18 -0.40 -5.08 11.09
CA PHE A 18 -1.86 -5.09 11.18
C PHE A 18 -2.42 -6.48 10.84
N LEU A 19 -2.00 -7.08 9.73
CA LEU A 19 -2.43 -8.43 9.35
C LEU A 19 -2.12 -9.46 10.43
N GLN A 20 -0.98 -9.34 11.11
CA GLN A 20 -0.65 -10.22 12.24
C GLN A 20 -1.55 -10.03 13.45
N LEU A 21 -2.12 -8.85 13.66
CA LEU A 21 -3.04 -8.60 14.76
C LEU A 21 -4.41 -9.25 14.53
N ILE A 22 -4.84 -9.36 13.28
CA ILE A 22 -6.17 -9.86 12.92
C ILE A 22 -6.19 -11.32 12.46
N VAL A 23 -5.04 -11.85 12.00
CA VAL A 23 -4.94 -13.25 11.53
C VAL A 23 -4.63 -14.17 12.71
N PRO A 24 -5.36 -15.28 12.88
CA PRO A 24 -5.10 -16.25 13.95
C PRO A 24 -3.69 -16.84 13.89
N GLU A 25 -3.16 -17.21 15.06
CA GLU A 25 -1.89 -17.93 15.16
C GLU A 25 -1.98 -19.26 14.38
N GLY A 26 -1.09 -19.46 13.41
CA GLY A 26 -1.11 -20.61 12.49
C GLY A 26 -1.51 -20.25 11.06
N GLU A 27 -2.24 -19.16 10.84
CA GLU A 27 -2.46 -18.57 9.52
C GLU A 27 -1.54 -17.37 9.28
N ILE A 28 -0.79 -16.96 10.28
CA ILE A 28 0.16 -15.84 10.18
C ILE A 28 1.29 -16.23 9.24
N ILE A 29 1.51 -15.39 8.27
CA ILE A 29 2.65 -15.52 7.38
C ILE A 29 3.95 -15.34 8.17
N SER A 30 4.93 -16.17 7.85
CA SER A 30 6.29 -15.97 8.35
C SER A 30 6.86 -14.63 7.89
N GLU A 31 7.86 -14.11 8.60
CA GLU A 31 8.60 -12.92 8.14
C GLU A 31 9.07 -13.07 6.70
N ALA A 32 9.55 -14.25 6.33
CA ALA A 32 9.96 -14.56 4.95
C ALA A 32 8.80 -14.49 3.94
N GLU A 33 7.59 -14.77 4.34
CA GLU A 33 6.40 -14.62 3.50
C GLU A 33 5.90 -13.17 3.48
N GLY A 34 6.06 -12.44 4.57
CA GLY A 34 5.82 -11.01 4.64
C GLY A 34 6.73 -10.22 3.70
N GLU A 35 7.98 -10.67 3.52
CA GLU A 35 8.88 -10.10 2.52
C GLU A 35 8.34 -10.18 1.09
N LYS A 36 7.51 -11.17 0.82
CA LYS A 36 6.89 -11.37 -0.51
C LYS A 36 5.75 -10.41 -0.77
N PHE A 37 5.36 -9.64 0.24
CA PHE A 37 4.27 -8.68 0.15
C PHE A 37 4.78 -7.30 -0.15
N HIS A 38 5.68 -6.86 -0.76
CA HIS A 38 6.08 -5.50 -1.15
C HIS A 38 7.46 -5.05 -0.72
N THR A 39 8.09 -5.64 0.26
CA THR A 39 9.32 -5.08 0.75
C THR A 39 10.51 -5.99 0.52
N SER A 40 11.58 -5.37 0.13
CA SER A 40 12.90 -5.99 0.09
C SER A 40 13.51 -6.19 1.48
N THR A 41 12.86 -5.69 2.54
CA THR A 41 13.42 -5.74 3.90
C THR A 41 12.34 -6.11 4.91
N PRO A 42 12.40 -7.29 5.54
CA PRO A 42 11.48 -7.67 6.59
C PRO A 42 11.68 -6.78 7.80
N ALA A 43 10.58 -6.30 8.37
CA ALA A 43 10.65 -5.71 9.69
C ALA A 43 10.59 -6.80 10.74
N PRO A 44 11.45 -6.77 11.75
CA PRO A 44 11.31 -7.65 12.88
C PRO A 44 9.96 -7.37 13.58
N LEU A 45 9.13 -8.38 13.64
CA LEU A 45 7.77 -8.31 14.18
C LEU A 45 7.72 -8.56 15.69
N THR A 46 8.86 -8.45 16.33
CA THR A 46 9.01 -8.58 17.78
C THR A 46 8.17 -7.52 18.49
N GLY A 47 7.09 -7.95 19.11
CA GLY A 47 6.29 -7.12 20.03
C GLY A 47 4.81 -6.92 19.67
N LEU A 48 4.32 -7.44 18.54
CA LEU A 48 2.90 -7.28 18.16
C LEU A 48 2.02 -8.51 18.37
N LYS A 49 2.59 -9.62 18.81
CA LYS A 49 1.82 -10.78 19.27
C LYS A 49 1.19 -10.49 20.63
N THR A 50 0.14 -9.72 20.67
CA THR A 50 -0.75 -9.74 21.83
C THR A 50 -1.91 -10.65 21.53
N LYS A 51 -2.00 -11.77 22.24
CA LYS A 51 -3.05 -12.80 22.11
C LYS A 51 -4.48 -12.30 22.28
N ASN A 52 -4.68 -11.03 22.60
CA ASN A 52 -5.97 -10.43 22.93
C ASN A 52 -6.19 -9.08 22.24
N SER A 53 -5.57 -8.85 21.09
CA SER A 53 -5.84 -7.62 20.36
C SER A 53 -7.21 -7.72 19.69
N THR A 54 -8.18 -6.99 20.23
CA THR A 54 -9.45 -6.67 19.57
C THR A 54 -9.27 -5.47 18.63
N PHE A 55 -8.13 -5.40 17.93
CA PHE A 55 -7.87 -4.32 17.00
C PHE A 55 -8.76 -4.52 15.77
N ASP A 56 -9.77 -3.67 15.68
CA ASP A 56 -10.75 -3.67 14.61
C ASP A 56 -10.73 -2.28 13.93
N PRO A 57 -9.89 -2.08 12.92
CA PRO A 57 -9.74 -0.79 12.29
C PRO A 57 -10.95 -0.48 11.42
N THR A 58 -11.45 0.73 11.47
CA THR A 58 -12.48 1.22 10.58
C THR A 58 -11.99 1.32 9.14
N ILE A 59 -10.71 1.71 8.95
CA ILE A 59 -10.10 1.90 7.63
C ILE A 59 -8.69 1.32 7.64
N VAL A 60 -8.34 0.63 6.54
CA VAL A 60 -6.96 0.22 6.21
C VAL A 60 -6.57 0.86 4.90
N ILE A 61 -5.48 1.61 4.90
CA ILE A 61 -4.90 2.22 3.71
C ILE A 61 -3.66 1.43 3.30
N ILE A 62 -3.68 0.88 2.09
CA ILE A 62 -2.57 0.10 1.52
C ILE A 62 -1.87 0.95 0.46
N SER A 63 -0.67 1.44 0.78
CA SER A 63 0.22 2.10 -0.18
C SER A 63 1.27 1.11 -0.67
N CYS A 64 1.31 0.85 -1.98
CA CYS A 64 2.18 -0.15 -2.58
C CYS A 64 2.69 0.25 -3.98
N GLY A 65 3.52 -0.58 -4.58
CA GLY A 65 4.00 -0.43 -5.96
C GLY A 65 5.31 0.32 -6.13
N THR A 66 5.66 1.25 -5.25
CA THR A 66 6.92 2.03 -5.35
C THR A 66 8.15 1.12 -5.29
N ASN A 67 8.23 0.29 -4.27
CA ASN A 67 9.36 -0.63 -4.08
C ASN A 67 9.31 -1.78 -5.09
N ASP A 68 8.13 -2.26 -5.44
CA ASP A 68 7.95 -3.30 -6.44
C ASP A 68 8.50 -2.84 -7.79
N SER A 69 8.16 -1.62 -8.21
CA SER A 69 8.69 -0.99 -9.42
C SER A 69 10.21 -0.83 -9.36
N SER A 70 10.76 -0.37 -8.22
CA SER A 70 12.21 -0.16 -8.05
C SER A 70 12.99 -1.47 -8.09
N ASN A 71 12.43 -2.53 -7.50
CA ASN A 71 13.08 -3.83 -7.39
C ASN A 71 12.73 -4.77 -8.55
N GLY A 72 12.04 -4.28 -9.58
CA GLY A 72 11.68 -5.07 -10.76
C GLY A 72 10.77 -6.25 -10.45
N LYS A 73 9.91 -6.14 -9.44
CA LYS A 73 8.93 -7.17 -9.14
C LYS A 73 7.91 -7.29 -10.27
N PRO A 74 7.42 -8.48 -10.57
CA PRO A 74 6.40 -8.65 -11.59
C PRO A 74 5.04 -8.10 -11.12
N ILE A 75 4.32 -7.46 -12.02
CA ILE A 75 2.93 -7.06 -11.78
C ILE A 75 2.04 -8.31 -11.72
N GLY A 76 2.33 -9.31 -12.53
CA GLY A 76 1.54 -10.51 -12.68
C GLY A 76 0.45 -10.37 -13.74
N ASP A 77 -0.34 -11.43 -13.91
CA ASP A 77 -1.51 -11.41 -14.77
C ASP A 77 -2.73 -10.90 -13.98
N PRO A 78 -3.61 -10.08 -14.57
CA PRO A 78 -4.81 -9.59 -13.90
C PRO A 78 -5.75 -10.68 -13.36
N SER A 79 -5.69 -11.90 -13.87
CA SER A 79 -6.44 -13.04 -13.35
C SER A 79 -6.05 -13.45 -11.94
N GLU A 80 -4.87 -13.02 -11.44
CA GLU A 80 -4.48 -13.21 -10.05
C GLU A 80 -5.46 -12.54 -9.07
N LEU A 81 -6.17 -11.49 -9.50
CA LEU A 81 -7.19 -10.80 -8.72
C LEU A 81 -8.50 -11.59 -8.60
N ASP A 82 -8.73 -12.54 -9.50
CA ASP A 82 -9.95 -13.35 -9.54
C ASP A 82 -9.77 -14.72 -8.85
N LYS A 83 -8.54 -15.07 -8.44
CA LYS A 83 -8.23 -16.34 -7.77
C LYS A 83 -8.64 -16.33 -6.29
N PRO A 84 -8.94 -17.50 -5.72
CA PRO A 84 -8.92 -17.64 -4.26
C PRO A 84 -7.57 -17.17 -3.71
N TYR A 85 -7.57 -16.42 -2.62
CA TYR A 85 -6.35 -15.76 -2.12
C TYR A 85 -5.23 -16.74 -1.76
N GLN A 86 -5.58 -17.99 -1.41
CA GLN A 86 -4.62 -19.07 -1.12
C GLN A 86 -3.84 -19.51 -2.37
N GLU A 87 -4.43 -19.33 -3.57
CA GLU A 87 -3.88 -19.75 -4.86
C GLU A 87 -3.22 -18.58 -5.61
N ALA A 88 -3.40 -17.34 -5.13
CA ALA A 88 -2.81 -16.17 -5.74
C ALA A 88 -1.28 -16.15 -5.58
N ASP A 89 -0.56 -15.82 -6.66
CA ASP A 89 0.90 -15.71 -6.62
C ASP A 89 1.35 -14.42 -5.95
N ARG A 90 1.58 -14.48 -4.64
CA ARG A 90 2.05 -13.35 -3.81
C ARG A 90 3.42 -12.78 -4.20
N LYS A 91 4.13 -13.39 -5.14
CA LYS A 91 5.36 -12.82 -5.70
C LYS A 91 5.07 -11.77 -6.76
N THR A 92 3.82 -11.64 -7.19
CA THR A 92 3.34 -10.62 -8.11
C THR A 92 2.56 -9.54 -7.37
N LEU A 93 2.48 -8.34 -7.95
CA LEU A 93 1.71 -7.23 -7.36
C LEU A 93 0.23 -7.60 -7.21
N TYR A 94 -0.39 -8.12 -8.28
CA TYR A 94 -1.80 -8.49 -8.25
C TYR A 94 -2.11 -9.57 -7.22
N GLY A 95 -1.32 -10.63 -7.20
CA GLY A 95 -1.53 -11.72 -6.23
C GLY A 95 -1.32 -11.28 -4.79
N ALA A 96 -0.36 -10.38 -4.54
CA ALA A 96 -0.12 -9.82 -3.22
C ALA A 96 -1.26 -8.91 -2.76
N ILE A 97 -1.78 -8.05 -3.64
CA ILE A 97 -2.93 -7.18 -3.32
C ILE A 97 -4.19 -8.04 -3.06
N ASN A 98 -4.49 -9.00 -3.95
CA ASN A 98 -5.61 -9.92 -3.75
C ASN A 98 -5.53 -10.62 -2.40
N TRP A 99 -4.36 -11.17 -2.10
CA TRP A 99 -4.15 -11.84 -0.82
C TRP A 99 -4.40 -10.89 0.36
N ALA A 100 -3.84 -9.68 0.37
CA ALA A 100 -3.99 -8.74 1.46
C ALA A 100 -5.44 -8.30 1.68
N VAL A 101 -6.11 -7.90 0.61
CA VAL A 101 -7.52 -7.49 0.66
C VAL A 101 -8.41 -8.62 1.16
N SER A 102 -8.20 -9.83 0.65
CA SER A 102 -9.00 -11.00 1.04
C SER A 102 -8.79 -11.40 2.49
N ILE A 103 -7.56 -11.34 3.00
CA ILE A 103 -7.26 -11.62 4.41
C ILE A 103 -7.90 -10.58 5.32
N ILE A 104 -7.80 -9.29 5.00
CA ILE A 104 -8.44 -8.23 5.79
C ILE A 104 -9.94 -8.48 5.83
N ARG A 105 -10.59 -8.70 4.71
CA ARG A 105 -12.03 -8.97 4.64
C ARG A 105 -12.46 -10.23 5.39
N LYS A 106 -11.62 -11.26 5.39
CA LYS A 106 -11.92 -12.51 6.13
C LYS A 106 -11.98 -12.28 7.64
N TYR A 107 -11.07 -11.49 8.19
CA TYR A 107 -10.90 -11.34 9.64
C TYR A 107 -11.43 -10.03 10.22
N SER A 108 -11.61 -9.03 9.39
CA SER A 108 -12.17 -7.73 9.75
C SER A 108 -13.11 -7.25 8.62
N PRO A 109 -14.29 -7.89 8.47
CA PRO A 109 -15.16 -7.71 7.31
C PRO A 109 -15.74 -6.30 7.19
N ASP A 110 -15.86 -5.58 8.29
CA ASP A 110 -16.40 -4.22 8.34
C ASP A 110 -15.34 -3.13 8.06
N THR A 111 -14.07 -3.54 7.90
CA THR A 111 -12.98 -2.62 7.60
C THR A 111 -13.07 -2.14 6.16
N GLU A 112 -13.10 -0.82 5.98
CA GLU A 112 -12.92 -0.19 4.66
C GLU A 112 -11.46 -0.32 4.22
N ILE A 113 -11.23 -0.75 2.98
CA ILE A 113 -9.89 -0.90 2.43
C ILE A 113 -9.71 0.10 1.30
N VAL A 114 -8.68 0.94 1.39
CA VAL A 114 -8.33 1.95 0.39
C VAL A 114 -6.93 1.67 -0.15
N LEU A 115 -6.79 1.61 -1.46
CA LEU A 115 -5.48 1.46 -2.11
C LEU A 115 -4.91 2.84 -2.47
N LEU A 116 -3.62 3.03 -2.29
CA LEU A 116 -2.92 4.21 -2.77
C LEU A 116 -1.90 3.81 -3.85
N THR A 117 -1.92 4.50 -4.98
CA THR A 117 -0.86 4.37 -5.98
C THR A 117 0.43 5.06 -5.50
N PRO A 118 1.59 4.73 -6.08
CA PRO A 118 2.81 5.51 -5.88
C PRO A 118 2.64 6.97 -6.27
N ILE A 119 3.41 7.86 -5.63
CA ILE A 119 3.65 9.22 -6.13
C ILE A 119 4.73 9.24 -7.22
N GLN A 120 4.85 10.33 -7.97
CA GLN A 120 5.97 10.53 -8.89
C GLN A 120 7.28 10.74 -8.12
N ARG A 121 8.40 10.59 -8.80
CA ARG A 121 9.76 10.70 -8.23
C ARG A 121 10.55 11.78 -8.98
N SER A 122 11.67 12.22 -8.41
CA SER A 122 12.59 13.16 -9.08
C SER A 122 13.28 12.56 -10.32
N SER A 123 13.37 11.24 -10.38
CA SER A 123 13.94 10.51 -11.51
C SER A 123 12.85 9.74 -12.25
N HIS A 124 12.83 9.91 -13.58
CA HIS A 124 11.86 9.20 -14.43
C HIS A 124 11.97 7.68 -14.28
N SER A 125 10.83 7.06 -14.03
CA SER A 125 10.71 5.60 -14.03
C SER A 125 9.67 5.19 -15.04
N GLN A 126 10.12 4.69 -16.20
CA GLN A 126 9.22 4.21 -17.27
C GLN A 126 8.26 3.10 -16.81
N LYS A 127 8.62 2.39 -15.74
CA LYS A 127 7.81 1.28 -15.21
C LYS A 127 6.77 1.73 -14.20
N LEU A 128 6.97 2.86 -13.52
CA LEU A 128 6.09 3.28 -12.42
C LEU A 128 4.62 3.45 -12.85
N PRO A 129 4.31 4.07 -14.01
CA PRO A 129 2.94 4.18 -14.49
C PRO A 129 2.22 2.83 -14.63
N MET A 130 2.93 1.77 -15.05
CA MET A 130 2.35 0.43 -15.16
C MET A 130 1.90 -0.12 -13.80
N PHE A 131 2.62 0.20 -12.73
CA PHE A 131 2.23 -0.17 -11.36
C PHE A 131 1.05 0.67 -10.86
N VAL A 132 0.99 1.94 -11.26
CA VAL A 132 -0.17 2.81 -10.99
C VAL A 132 -1.42 2.21 -11.62
N ASP A 133 -1.39 1.93 -12.92
CA ASP A 133 -2.52 1.33 -13.65
C ASP A 133 -2.94 0.00 -13.04
N ALA A 134 -1.98 -0.83 -12.64
CA ALA A 134 -2.25 -2.12 -12.03
C ALA A 134 -2.95 -1.98 -10.66
N ILE A 135 -2.57 -1.01 -9.84
CA ILE A 135 -3.21 -0.77 -8.54
C ILE A 135 -4.63 -0.23 -8.72
N LEU A 136 -4.85 0.67 -9.68
CA LEU A 136 -6.18 1.17 -10.01
C LEU A 136 -7.10 0.04 -10.49
N LEU A 137 -6.61 -0.83 -11.38
CA LEU A 137 -7.34 -2.02 -11.83
C LEU A 137 -7.63 -2.99 -10.68
N ALA A 138 -6.68 -3.18 -9.77
CA ALA A 138 -6.89 -4.01 -8.58
C ALA A 138 -7.98 -3.42 -7.67
N GLY A 139 -8.01 -2.10 -7.51
CA GLY A 139 -9.06 -1.40 -6.77
C GLY A 139 -10.45 -1.64 -7.37
N GLU A 140 -10.57 -1.52 -8.69
CA GLU A 140 -11.81 -1.79 -9.42
C GLU A 140 -12.26 -3.24 -9.24
N LYS A 141 -11.39 -4.21 -9.57
CA LYS A 141 -11.71 -5.64 -9.52
C LYS A 141 -12.02 -6.15 -8.12
N LEU A 142 -11.31 -5.65 -7.13
CA LEU A 142 -11.51 -6.04 -5.73
C LEU A 142 -12.55 -5.17 -5.00
N ASN A 143 -13.19 -4.24 -5.70
CA ASN A 143 -14.14 -3.30 -5.09
C ASN A 143 -13.55 -2.60 -3.85
N CYS A 144 -12.35 -2.05 -4.01
CA CYS A 144 -11.67 -1.20 -3.05
C CYS A 144 -11.49 0.20 -3.67
N PRO A 145 -11.88 1.28 -3.01
CA PRO A 145 -11.48 2.62 -3.45
C PRO A 145 -9.97 2.69 -3.67
N ALA A 146 -9.56 3.24 -4.80
CA ALA A 146 -8.15 3.43 -5.14
C ALA A 146 -7.88 4.91 -5.42
N ILE A 147 -6.96 5.51 -4.68
CA ILE A 147 -6.60 6.92 -4.83
C ILE A 147 -5.36 7.01 -5.73
N ASN A 148 -5.50 7.76 -6.82
CA ASN A 148 -4.42 7.95 -7.78
C ASN A 148 -3.43 9.03 -7.31
N MET A 149 -2.57 8.68 -6.35
CA MET A 149 -1.56 9.59 -5.81
C MET A 149 -0.56 10.05 -6.86
N TYR A 150 -0.35 9.27 -7.93
CA TYR A 150 0.55 9.61 -9.02
C TYR A 150 0.11 10.89 -9.74
N GLU A 151 -1.20 11.05 -9.94
CA GLU A 151 -1.79 12.21 -10.62
C GLU A 151 -2.24 13.30 -9.64
N GLU A 152 -2.78 12.91 -8.48
CA GLU A 152 -3.50 13.83 -7.61
C GLU A 152 -2.65 14.47 -6.52
N SER A 153 -1.49 13.89 -6.16
CA SER A 153 -0.67 14.41 -5.06
C SER A 153 -0.07 15.81 -5.32
N GLY A 154 0.02 16.22 -6.59
CA GLY A 154 0.76 17.43 -6.96
C GLY A 154 2.29 17.28 -6.88
N ILE A 155 2.79 16.11 -6.44
CA ILE A 155 4.21 15.78 -6.45
C ILE A 155 4.54 15.24 -7.83
N THR A 156 5.21 16.04 -8.65
CA THR A 156 5.54 15.67 -10.03
C THR A 156 7.04 15.59 -10.24
N GLU A 157 7.45 14.71 -11.17
CA GLU A 157 8.84 14.61 -11.59
C GLU A 157 9.42 15.97 -12.01
N ALA A 158 8.66 16.76 -12.76
CA ALA A 158 9.11 18.05 -13.24
C ALA A 158 9.41 19.04 -12.12
N VAL A 159 8.60 19.05 -11.06
CA VAL A 159 8.83 19.88 -9.87
C VAL A 159 10.02 19.35 -9.08
N GLU A 160 10.09 18.05 -8.86
CA GLU A 160 11.13 17.45 -8.04
C GLU A 160 12.51 17.48 -8.70
N ALA A 161 12.60 17.28 -10.01
CA ALA A 161 13.85 17.38 -10.75
C ALA A 161 14.45 18.82 -10.72
N LYS A 162 13.59 19.84 -10.60
CA LYS A 162 14.00 21.25 -10.62
C LYS A 162 14.15 21.86 -9.23
N GLU A 163 13.20 21.60 -8.35
CA GLU A 163 13.04 22.34 -7.10
C GLU A 163 13.33 21.51 -5.85
N HIS A 164 13.32 20.17 -5.94
CA HIS A 164 13.45 19.25 -4.78
C HIS A 164 12.51 19.64 -3.63
N LYS A 165 11.25 19.97 -3.98
CA LYS A 165 10.35 20.67 -3.08
C LYS A 165 9.64 19.77 -2.09
N TYR A 166 9.19 18.63 -2.56
CA TYR A 166 8.28 17.74 -1.81
C TYR A 166 8.92 16.42 -1.42
N LEU A 167 10.04 16.06 -2.04
CA LEU A 167 10.75 14.83 -1.77
C LEU A 167 12.08 15.12 -1.07
N TYR A 168 12.34 14.38 -0.03
CA TYR A 168 13.54 14.51 0.79
C TYR A 168 14.83 14.10 0.04
N ASP A 169 14.74 12.99 -0.69
CA ASP A 169 15.85 12.38 -1.43
C ASP A 169 15.50 12.06 -2.89
N GLY A 170 14.45 12.67 -3.40
CA GLY A 170 13.93 12.42 -4.73
C GLY A 170 12.97 11.23 -4.81
N LEU A 171 12.71 10.55 -3.69
CA LEU A 171 11.82 9.39 -3.59
C LEU A 171 10.86 9.50 -2.41
N HIS A 172 11.35 9.85 -1.23
CA HIS A 172 10.58 9.85 0.00
C HIS A 172 9.98 11.24 0.27
N PRO A 173 8.67 11.33 0.57
CA PRO A 173 8.03 12.60 0.87
C PRO A 173 8.63 13.28 2.11
N ASN A 174 9.00 14.55 2.00
CA ASN A 174 9.31 15.40 3.14
C ASN A 174 8.00 15.86 3.82
N ALA A 175 8.08 16.75 4.82
CA ALA A 175 6.91 17.22 5.56
C ALA A 175 5.85 17.86 4.65
N LEU A 176 6.26 18.64 3.65
CA LEU A 176 5.33 19.26 2.68
C LEU A 176 4.71 18.20 1.76
N GLY A 177 5.50 17.24 1.29
CA GLY A 177 5.00 16.15 0.46
C GLY A 177 4.01 15.26 1.23
N GLN A 178 4.28 14.98 2.50
CA GLN A 178 3.36 14.23 3.36
C GLN A 178 2.05 15.00 3.60
N GLN A 179 2.12 16.34 3.75
CA GLN A 179 0.93 17.17 3.87
C GLN A 179 0.06 17.09 2.61
N LEU A 180 0.65 17.26 1.42
CA LEU A 180 -0.09 17.15 0.15
C LEU A 180 -0.76 15.78 0.00
N MET A 181 -0.03 14.70 0.28
CA MET A 181 -0.60 13.37 0.25
C MET A 181 -1.75 13.21 1.24
N GLY A 182 -1.59 13.75 2.44
CA GLY A 182 -2.63 13.73 3.48
C GLY A 182 -3.90 14.48 3.05
N GLU A 183 -3.76 15.63 2.42
CA GLU A 183 -4.89 16.43 1.90
C GLU A 183 -5.68 15.66 0.83
N VAL A 184 -4.99 14.96 -0.09
CA VAL A 184 -5.65 14.12 -1.09
C VAL A 184 -6.39 12.95 -0.43
N VAL A 185 -5.76 12.26 0.51
CA VAL A 185 -6.41 11.15 1.24
C VAL A 185 -7.64 11.62 2.00
N ILE A 186 -7.55 12.74 2.72
CA ILE A 186 -8.68 13.31 3.47
C ILE A 186 -9.83 13.64 2.53
N LYS A 187 -9.57 14.28 1.39
CA LYS A 187 -10.58 14.59 0.38
C LYS A 187 -11.34 13.33 -0.03
N HIS A 188 -10.64 12.30 -0.47
CA HIS A 188 -11.25 11.04 -0.93
C HIS A 188 -12.02 10.31 0.19
N LEU A 189 -11.48 10.29 1.40
CA LEU A 189 -12.18 9.68 2.53
C LEU A 189 -13.44 10.46 2.88
N THR A 190 -13.42 11.78 2.84
CA THR A 190 -14.61 12.62 3.07
C THR A 190 -15.70 12.31 2.05
N GLU A 191 -15.34 12.30 0.76
CA GLU A 191 -16.27 11.96 -0.32
C GLU A 191 -16.85 10.53 -0.16
N LEU A 192 -16.01 9.57 0.24
CA LEU A 192 -16.42 8.19 0.48
C LEU A 192 -17.47 8.08 1.59
N TYR A 193 -17.32 8.84 2.68
CA TYR A 193 -18.23 8.80 3.81
C TYR A 193 -19.49 9.64 3.59
N GLU A 194 -19.40 10.76 2.90
CA GLU A 194 -20.58 11.57 2.55
C GLU A 194 -21.54 10.82 1.62
N ASN A 195 -21.00 10.03 0.67
CA ASN A 195 -21.81 9.22 -0.24
C ASN A 195 -22.46 7.98 0.41
N LYS A 196 -22.11 7.66 1.66
CA LYS A 196 -22.70 6.54 2.41
C LYS A 196 -23.85 6.96 3.34
N GLN A 197 -24.12 8.26 3.45
CA GLN A 197 -25.25 8.81 4.22
C GLN A 197 -26.47 8.99 3.33
#